data_2090fc4c63dbfdca6eae92f1332f2000
#
_entry.id   2090fc4c63dbfdca6eae92f1332f2000
#
_cell.length_a   1.000
_cell.length_b   1.000
_cell.length_c   1.000
_cell.angle_alpha   90.00
_cell.angle_beta   90.00
_cell.angle_gamma   90.00
#
_symmetry.space_group_name_H-M   'P 1'
#
loop_
_entity.id
_entity.type
_entity.pdbx_description
1 polymer ?
#
loop_
_entity_poly.entity_id
_entity_poly.type
_entity_poly.pdbx_seq_one_letter_code
_entity_poly.pdbx_strand_id
1 'polypeptide(L)'
;MKRLWSVFTDDMDHCYFTESAPVERHHIFGGNPNRKNSEKYGFVIPLAPDLHPNGVHAGKDAAEMDLKLKQMAQTYFEEHYGTREKFREVFGKSWL
;
A
#
# COMPACT_ATOMS: atom_id res chain seq x y z
N MET A 1 14.23 7.53 14.39
CA MET A 1 12.99 6.85 13.96
C MET A 1 12.72 7.10 12.48
N LYS A 2 12.47 6.03 11.74
CA LYS A 2 12.25 6.16 10.31
C LYS A 2 10.82 6.63 10.01
N ARG A 3 10.70 7.69 9.24
CA ARG A 3 9.42 8.26 8.88
C ARG A 3 8.78 7.47 7.74
N LEU A 4 7.50 7.16 7.85
CA LEU A 4 6.77 6.50 6.77
C LEU A 4 6.61 7.46 5.60
N TRP A 5 6.71 6.91 4.39
CA TRP A 5 6.63 7.69 3.16
C TRP A 5 5.93 6.87 2.08
N SER A 6 5.48 7.53 1.03
CA SER A 6 4.78 6.88 -0.09
C SER A 6 5.37 7.32 -1.42
N VAL A 7 5.47 6.37 -2.36
CA VAL A 7 5.82 6.71 -3.75
C VAL A 7 4.64 7.35 -4.49
N PHE A 8 3.44 7.30 -3.92
CA PHE A 8 2.22 7.75 -4.58
C PHE A 8 1.77 9.15 -4.16
N THR A 9 2.25 9.64 -3.03
CA THR A 9 1.88 10.96 -2.54
C THR A 9 2.93 11.51 -1.59
N ASP A 10 3.10 12.83 -1.57
CA ASP A 10 3.92 13.52 -0.59
C ASP A 10 3.11 13.89 0.65
N ASP A 11 1.78 13.89 0.54
CA ASP A 11 0.89 14.26 1.62
C ASP A 11 0.42 13.02 2.37
N MET A 12 1.10 12.71 3.47
CA MET A 12 0.78 11.55 4.31
C MET A 12 -0.25 11.85 5.39
N ASP A 13 -0.80 13.06 5.40
CA ASP A 13 -1.76 13.50 6.43
C ASP A 13 -3.20 13.53 5.94
N HIS A 14 -3.42 13.36 4.64
CA HIS A 14 -4.75 13.33 4.04
C HIS A 14 -4.95 12.08 3.21
N CYS A 15 -6.17 11.58 3.15
CA CYS A 15 -6.51 10.38 2.41
C CYS A 15 -6.16 10.52 0.93
N TYR A 16 -5.49 9.52 0.39
CA TYR A 16 -5.07 9.51 -1.02
C TYR A 16 -6.26 9.65 -1.97
N PHE A 17 -7.41 9.07 -1.60
CA PHE A 17 -8.58 9.08 -2.48
C PHE A 17 -9.58 10.19 -2.19
N THR A 18 -9.75 10.58 -0.92
CA THR A 18 -10.81 11.52 -0.53
C THR A 18 -10.28 12.85 -0.02
N GLU A 19 -8.97 12.96 0.19
CA GLU A 19 -8.29 14.13 0.73
C GLU A 19 -8.75 14.50 2.15
N SER A 20 -9.50 13.62 2.80
CA SER A 20 -9.99 13.84 4.16
C SER A 20 -8.94 13.52 5.22
N ALA A 21 -9.17 13.95 6.44
CA ALA A 21 -8.36 13.68 7.62
C ALA A 21 -9.31 13.40 8.78
N PRO A 22 -8.90 12.61 9.78
CA PRO A 22 -7.60 11.96 9.94
C PRO A 22 -7.44 10.75 9.02
N VAL A 23 -6.23 10.21 8.94
CA VAL A 23 -5.93 9.05 8.11
C VAL A 23 -5.19 7.98 8.91
N GLU A 24 -5.25 6.75 8.42
CA GLU A 24 -4.38 5.66 8.83
C GLU A 24 -3.37 5.44 7.72
N ARG A 25 -2.11 5.23 8.11
CA ARG A 25 -1.04 4.96 7.15
C ARG A 25 -0.96 3.46 6.92
N HIS A 26 -1.52 3.04 5.78
CA HIS A 26 -1.69 1.63 5.44
C HIS A 26 -0.47 1.11 4.69
N HIS A 27 0.13 0.04 5.22
CA HIS A 27 1.16 -0.72 4.49
C HIS A 27 0.44 -1.56 3.45
N ILE A 28 0.73 -1.32 2.16
CA ILE A 28 0.05 -2.03 1.08
C ILE A 28 0.29 -3.53 1.17
N PHE A 29 1.53 -3.93 1.50
CA PHE A 29 1.87 -5.33 1.74
C PHE A 29 2.17 -5.49 3.23
N GLY A 30 1.28 -6.21 3.93
CA GLY A 30 1.40 -6.42 5.37
C GLY A 30 2.10 -7.72 5.71
N GLY A 31 2.23 -7.96 7.00
CA GLY A 31 2.87 -9.16 7.51
C GLY A 31 4.39 -9.04 7.51
N ASN A 32 5.04 -10.09 7.98
CA ASN A 32 6.49 -10.12 8.11
C ASN A 32 7.07 -11.09 7.05
N PRO A 33 8.01 -10.67 6.19
CA PRO A 33 8.74 -9.40 6.19
C PRO A 33 8.13 -8.28 5.32
N ASN A 34 6.94 -8.48 4.76
CA ASN A 34 6.39 -7.58 3.74
C ASN A 34 6.12 -6.16 4.26
N ARG A 35 5.82 -6.02 5.54
CA ARG A 35 5.64 -4.69 6.14
C ARG A 35 6.89 -3.83 6.00
N LYS A 36 8.06 -4.40 6.31
CA LYS A 36 9.34 -3.70 6.15
C LYS A 36 9.65 -3.44 4.69
N ASN A 37 9.30 -4.37 3.82
CA ASN A 37 9.51 -4.20 2.39
C ASN A 37 8.62 -3.08 1.84
N SER A 38 7.37 -2.98 2.32
CA SER A 38 6.50 -1.85 1.96
C SER A 38 7.14 -0.52 2.35
N GLU A 39 7.69 -0.43 3.55
CA GLU A 39 8.36 0.79 4.01
C GLU A 39 9.59 1.12 3.17
N LYS A 40 10.35 0.09 2.79
CA LYS A 40 11.56 0.27 1.98
C LYS A 40 11.26 0.86 0.61
N TYR A 41 10.19 0.37 -0.03
CA TYR A 41 9.84 0.78 -1.39
C TYR A 41 8.84 1.92 -1.46
N GLY A 42 8.35 2.40 -0.32
CA GLY A 42 7.38 3.47 -0.28
C GLY A 42 5.96 3.02 -0.59
N PHE A 43 5.64 1.75 -0.36
CA PHE A 43 4.31 1.19 -0.58
C PHE A 43 3.45 1.32 0.68
N VAL A 44 3.37 2.55 1.16
CA VAL A 44 2.53 2.95 2.29
C VAL A 44 1.63 4.07 1.77
N ILE A 45 0.35 4.02 2.11
CA ILE A 45 -0.60 4.98 1.58
C ILE A 45 -1.53 5.48 2.69
N PRO A 46 -1.78 6.80 2.76
CA PRO A 46 -2.71 7.33 3.76
C PRO A 46 -4.14 7.09 3.30
N LEU A 47 -4.95 6.46 4.15
CA LEU A 47 -6.34 6.15 3.86
C LEU A 47 -7.24 6.65 4.98
N ALA A 48 -8.41 7.20 4.62
CA ALA A 48 -9.45 7.49 5.61
C ALA A 48 -9.77 6.18 6.36
N PRO A 49 -10.05 6.25 7.67
CA PRO A 49 -10.26 5.03 8.46
C PRO A 49 -11.33 4.08 7.89
N ASP A 50 -12.36 4.61 7.27
CA ASP A 50 -13.42 3.80 6.68
C ASP A 50 -13.02 3.13 5.36
N LEU A 51 -11.93 3.56 4.75
CA LEU A 51 -11.38 2.93 3.53
C LEU A 51 -10.26 1.93 3.83
N HIS A 52 -9.74 1.95 5.05
CA HIS A 52 -8.69 1.01 5.44
C HIS A 52 -9.23 -0.42 5.40
N PRO A 53 -8.50 -1.39 4.79
CA PRO A 53 -9.01 -2.76 4.67
C PRO A 53 -9.43 -3.43 5.97
N ASN A 54 -8.86 -3.02 7.10
CA ASN A 54 -9.20 -3.54 8.43
C ASN A 54 -10.10 -2.59 9.20
N GLY A 55 -10.71 -1.61 8.52
CA GLY A 55 -11.55 -0.60 9.15
C GLY A 55 -13.00 -1.02 9.31
N VAL A 56 -13.84 -0.05 9.64
CA VAL A 56 -15.25 -0.26 9.96
C VAL A 56 -16.04 -0.89 8.81
N HIS A 57 -15.65 -0.58 7.59
CA HIS A 57 -16.32 -1.07 6.38
C HIS A 57 -15.54 -2.22 5.72
N ALA A 58 -14.94 -3.08 6.53
CA ALA A 58 -14.29 -4.29 6.04
C ALA A 58 -15.31 -5.18 5.31
N GLY A 59 -14.86 -5.92 4.30
CA GLY A 59 -15.73 -6.78 3.51
C GLY A 59 -15.34 -6.75 2.04
N LYS A 60 -16.33 -6.89 1.17
CA LYS A 60 -16.08 -6.96 -0.28
C LYS A 60 -15.36 -5.72 -0.80
N ASP A 61 -15.83 -4.53 -0.43
CA ASP A 61 -15.22 -3.30 -0.91
C ASP A 61 -13.81 -3.12 -0.38
N ALA A 62 -13.56 -3.55 0.86
CA ALA A 62 -12.22 -3.52 1.44
C ALA A 62 -11.28 -4.45 0.71
N ALA A 63 -11.76 -5.65 0.34
CA ALA A 63 -10.96 -6.62 -0.42
C ALA A 63 -10.62 -6.10 -1.82
N GLU A 64 -11.57 -5.47 -2.48
CA GLU A 64 -11.35 -4.87 -3.80
C GLU A 64 -10.35 -3.73 -3.73
N MET A 65 -10.46 -2.88 -2.71
CA MET A 65 -9.53 -1.77 -2.49
C MET A 65 -8.12 -2.30 -2.22
N ASP A 66 -8.01 -3.31 -1.37
CA ASP A 66 -6.72 -3.93 -1.05
C ASP A 66 -6.04 -4.49 -2.29
N LEU A 67 -6.79 -5.23 -3.12
CA LEU A 67 -6.26 -5.78 -4.37
C LEU A 67 -5.82 -4.68 -5.33
N LYS A 68 -6.64 -3.64 -5.46
CA LYS A 68 -6.33 -2.50 -6.32
C LYS A 68 -5.03 -1.81 -5.91
N LEU A 69 -4.84 -1.61 -4.62
CA LEU A 69 -3.61 -1.00 -4.09
C LEU A 69 -2.41 -1.90 -4.36
N LYS A 70 -2.55 -3.20 -4.16
CA LYS A 70 -1.47 -4.15 -4.42
C LYS A 70 -1.08 -4.20 -5.90
N GLN A 71 -2.06 -4.16 -6.78
CA GLN A 71 -1.79 -4.12 -8.23
C GLN A 71 -1.12 -2.81 -8.63
N MET A 72 -1.55 -1.71 -8.06
CA MET A 72 -0.96 -0.40 -8.30
C MET A 72 0.52 -0.38 -7.86
N ALA A 73 0.78 -0.91 -6.68
CA ALA A 73 2.14 -0.96 -6.13
C ALA A 73 3.03 -1.90 -6.96
N GLN A 74 2.51 -3.06 -7.35
CA GLN A 74 3.29 -3.99 -8.17
C GLN A 74 3.60 -3.39 -9.55
N THR A 75 2.64 -2.71 -10.16
CA THR A 75 2.85 -2.03 -11.44
C THR A 75 3.98 -1.00 -11.31
N TYR A 76 3.94 -0.22 -10.25
CA TYR A 76 4.99 0.75 -9.97
C TYR A 76 6.36 0.07 -9.82
N PHE A 77 6.40 -1.03 -9.07
CA PHE A 77 7.64 -1.78 -8.86
C PHE A 77 8.21 -2.26 -10.20
N GLU A 78 7.36 -2.82 -11.06
CA GLU A 78 7.82 -3.35 -12.35
C GLU A 78 8.28 -2.26 -13.30
N GLU A 79 7.76 -1.05 -13.14
CA GLU A 79 8.19 0.09 -13.97
C GLU A 79 9.46 0.77 -13.46
N HIS A 80 9.73 0.72 -12.15
CA HIS A 80 10.77 1.55 -11.54
C HIS A 80 11.84 0.79 -10.77
N TYR A 81 11.55 -0.39 -10.27
CA TYR A 81 12.47 -1.09 -9.36
C TYR A 81 13.03 -2.39 -9.91
N GLY A 82 12.25 -3.15 -10.64
CA GLY A 82 12.71 -4.43 -11.13
C GLY A 82 11.64 -5.22 -11.86
N THR A 83 11.91 -6.50 -12.08
CA THR A 83 11.03 -7.39 -12.82
C THR A 83 9.93 -7.97 -11.93
N ARG A 84 8.96 -8.63 -12.57
CA ARG A 84 7.94 -9.39 -11.83
C ARG A 84 8.56 -10.49 -10.98
N GLU A 85 9.59 -11.14 -11.50
CA GLU A 85 10.30 -12.17 -10.72
C GLU A 85 10.92 -11.56 -9.47
N LYS A 86 11.53 -10.39 -9.58
CA LYS A 86 12.10 -9.69 -8.44
C LYS A 86 11.01 -9.30 -7.45
N PHE A 87 9.87 -8.83 -7.94
CA PHE A 87 8.73 -8.51 -7.08
C PHE A 87 8.29 -9.74 -6.27
N ARG A 88 8.19 -10.90 -6.94
CA ARG A 88 7.80 -12.15 -6.27
C ARG A 88 8.83 -12.57 -5.22
N GLU A 89 10.11 -12.35 -5.47
CA GLU A 89 11.16 -12.62 -4.47
C GLU A 89 11.01 -11.75 -3.23
N VAL A 90 10.67 -10.48 -3.43
CA VAL A 90 10.57 -9.51 -2.33
C VAL A 90 9.26 -9.68 -1.55
N PHE A 91 8.13 -9.80 -2.24
CA PHE A 91 6.79 -9.78 -1.63
C PHE A 91 6.07 -11.13 -1.61
N GLY A 92 6.64 -12.16 -2.23
CA GLY A 92 6.16 -13.52 -2.12
C GLY A 92 5.27 -14.02 -3.24
N LYS A 93 4.51 -13.15 -3.89
CA LYS A 93 3.63 -13.56 -5.00
C LYS A 93 3.28 -12.36 -5.89
N SER A 94 2.82 -12.67 -7.11
CA SER A 94 2.29 -11.66 -8.02
C SER A 94 0.79 -11.43 -7.77
N TRP A 95 0.37 -10.18 -7.88
CA TRP A 95 -1.03 -9.78 -7.79
C TRP A 95 -1.60 -9.35 -9.14
N LEU A 96 -0.77 -9.39 -10.18
CA LEU A 96 -1.16 -9.07 -11.56
C LEU A 96 -1.47 -10.32 -12.38
#